data_69e5e5b7356b6ea6ff3e11bce2c7517c
#
_entry.id   69e5e5b7356b6ea6ff3e11bce2c7517c
#
_cell.length_a   1.000
_cell.length_b   1.000
_cell.length_c   1.000
_cell.angle_alpha   90.00
_cell.angle_beta   90.00
_cell.angle_gamma   90.00
#
_symmetry.space_group_name_H-M   'P 1'
#
loop_
_entity.id
_entity.type
_entity.pdbx_description
1 polymer ?
#
loop_
_entity_poly.entity_id
_entity_poly.type
_entity_poly.pdbx_seq_one_letter_code
_entity_poly.pdbx_strand_id
1 'polypeptide(L)'
;MSDPLAAAVAGTVLRVIERDGLVARAELLGQRLRKGLLDLQSRFDVIGDVRGRGLMQGIELVTDRASREPADKLGQAVTESCLAHGLHMNIVQLPGMGGIFRIAPPLTVTESELDSGLAILETALAENAA
;
A
#
# COMPACT_ATOMS: atom_id res chain seq x y z
N MET A 1 -24.79 14.08 22.36
CA MET A 1 -24.09 15.37 22.51
C MET A 1 -23.51 15.73 21.14
N SER A 2 -23.87 16.87 20.58
CA SER A 2 -23.36 17.30 19.27
C SER A 2 -22.01 17.97 19.47
N ASP A 3 -21.00 17.57 18.69
CA ASP A 3 -19.67 18.22 18.68
C ASP A 3 -19.55 19.14 17.45
N PRO A 4 -19.77 20.45 17.64
CA PRO A 4 -19.73 21.41 16.52
C PRO A 4 -18.33 21.55 15.92
N LEU A 5 -17.26 21.32 16.69
CA LEU A 5 -15.88 21.38 16.20
C LEU A 5 -15.60 20.21 15.24
N ALA A 6 -15.94 18.99 15.64
CA ALA A 6 -15.79 17.82 14.77
C ALA A 6 -16.61 17.96 13.49
N ALA A 7 -17.84 18.47 13.57
CA ALA A 7 -18.67 18.73 12.41
C ALA A 7 -18.07 19.78 11.46
N ALA A 8 -17.50 20.87 11.98
CA ALA A 8 -16.83 21.88 11.18
C ALA A 8 -15.58 21.35 10.48
N VAL A 9 -14.77 20.55 11.18
CA VAL A 9 -13.59 19.88 10.59
C VAL A 9 -14.01 18.92 9.48
N ALA A 10 -14.98 18.05 9.73
CA ALA A 10 -15.48 17.11 8.72
C ALA A 10 -16.01 17.84 7.46
N GLY A 11 -16.80 18.90 7.64
CA GLY A 11 -17.29 19.73 6.54
C GLY A 11 -16.17 20.41 5.75
N THR A 12 -15.08 20.80 6.43
CA THR A 12 -13.91 21.39 5.77
C THR A 12 -13.15 20.34 4.95
N VAL A 13 -12.96 19.13 5.49
CA VAL A 13 -12.32 18.02 4.74
C VAL A 13 -13.10 17.71 3.47
N LEU A 14 -14.43 17.61 3.53
CA LEU A 14 -15.26 17.36 2.34
C LEU A 14 -15.09 18.45 1.29
N ARG A 15 -15.11 19.73 1.68
CA ARG A 15 -14.87 20.85 0.76
C ARG A 15 -13.49 20.79 0.09
N VAL A 16 -12.45 20.38 0.83
CA VAL A 16 -11.10 20.21 0.27
C VAL A 16 -11.08 19.07 -0.75
N ILE A 17 -11.70 17.92 -0.43
CA ILE A 17 -11.80 16.78 -1.35
C ILE A 17 -12.48 17.20 -2.67
N GLU A 18 -13.57 17.94 -2.60
CA GLU A 18 -14.31 18.41 -3.77
C GLU A 18 -13.52 19.49 -4.54
N ARG A 19 -13.03 20.53 -3.84
CA ARG A 19 -12.28 21.64 -4.45
C ARG A 19 -11.05 21.18 -5.22
N ASP A 20 -10.29 20.24 -4.66
CA ASP A 20 -9.01 19.78 -5.19
C ASP A 20 -9.17 18.53 -6.08
N GLY A 21 -10.40 18.08 -6.32
CA GLY A 21 -10.69 16.94 -7.19
C GLY A 21 -10.03 15.62 -6.74
N LEU A 22 -9.89 15.43 -5.42
CA LEU A 22 -9.09 14.34 -4.86
C LEU A 22 -9.64 12.95 -5.19
N VAL A 23 -10.92 12.80 -5.49
CA VAL A 23 -11.51 11.52 -5.92
C VAL A 23 -10.95 11.09 -7.28
N ALA A 24 -10.99 12.00 -8.27
CA ALA A 24 -10.45 11.72 -9.61
C ALA A 24 -8.92 11.53 -9.56
N ARG A 25 -8.23 12.30 -8.72
CA ARG A 25 -6.80 12.16 -8.48
C ARG A 25 -6.47 10.78 -7.89
N ALA A 26 -7.23 10.32 -6.90
CA ALA A 26 -7.04 9.01 -6.28
C ALA A 26 -7.25 7.87 -7.29
N GLU A 27 -8.18 8.00 -8.22
CA GLU A 27 -8.38 7.01 -9.28
C GLU A 27 -7.15 6.98 -10.21
N LEU A 28 -6.70 8.13 -10.70
CA LEU A 28 -5.55 8.24 -11.61
C LEU A 28 -4.26 7.68 -10.99
N LEU A 29 -3.92 8.17 -9.79
CA LEU A 29 -2.70 7.73 -9.10
C LEU A 29 -2.82 6.29 -8.59
N GLY A 30 -4.03 5.83 -8.29
CA GLY A 30 -4.31 4.45 -7.96
C GLY A 30 -4.03 3.48 -9.11
N GLN A 31 -4.35 3.87 -10.35
CA GLN A 31 -4.00 3.09 -11.55
C GLN A 31 -2.47 2.97 -11.70
N ARG A 32 -1.73 4.07 -11.48
CA ARG A 32 -0.26 4.07 -11.48
C ARG A 32 0.30 3.13 -10.41
N LEU A 33 -0.16 3.28 -9.17
CA LEU A 33 0.25 2.42 -8.05
C LEU A 33 -0.04 0.95 -8.36
N ARG A 34 -1.26 0.63 -8.79
CA ARG A 34 -1.65 -0.74 -9.14
C ARG A 34 -0.77 -1.32 -10.24
N LYS A 35 -0.47 -0.55 -11.29
CA LYS A 35 0.41 -0.99 -12.37
C LYS A 35 1.81 -1.34 -11.83
N GLY A 36 2.39 -0.50 -10.97
CA GLY A 36 3.67 -0.78 -10.34
C GLY A 36 3.64 -2.05 -9.48
N LEU A 37 2.58 -2.24 -8.68
CA LEU A 37 2.43 -3.45 -7.86
C LEU A 37 2.27 -4.73 -8.71
N LEU A 38 1.55 -4.66 -9.82
CA LEU A 38 1.42 -5.79 -10.76
C LEU A 38 2.74 -6.09 -11.48
N ASP A 39 3.54 -5.07 -11.79
CA ASP A 39 4.90 -5.26 -12.32
C ASP A 39 5.79 -5.97 -11.30
N LEU A 40 5.76 -5.56 -10.05
CA LEU A 40 6.45 -6.28 -8.96
C LEU A 40 5.96 -7.72 -8.83
N GLN A 41 4.65 -7.96 -8.88
CA GLN A 41 4.08 -9.32 -8.85
C GLN A 41 4.61 -10.19 -9.98
N SER A 42 4.84 -9.64 -11.17
CA SER A 42 5.38 -10.39 -12.31
C SER A 42 6.83 -10.83 -12.13
N ARG A 43 7.58 -10.12 -11.28
CA ARG A 43 9.02 -10.34 -11.02
C ARG A 43 9.31 -11.08 -9.71
N PHE A 44 8.41 -11.00 -8.75
CA PHE A 44 8.56 -11.61 -7.43
C PHE A 44 7.46 -12.62 -7.18
N ASP A 45 7.78 -13.91 -7.23
CA ASP A 45 6.83 -15.00 -7.03
C ASP A 45 6.19 -15.03 -5.65
N VAL A 46 6.81 -14.40 -4.68
CA VAL A 46 6.28 -14.25 -3.33
C VAL A 46 5.06 -13.32 -3.24
N ILE A 47 4.78 -12.51 -4.26
CA ILE A 47 3.55 -11.70 -4.31
C ILE A 47 2.43 -12.57 -4.88
N GLY A 48 1.58 -13.12 -4.01
CA GLY A 48 0.47 -13.98 -4.38
C GLY A 48 -0.73 -13.25 -4.97
N ASP A 49 -1.03 -12.05 -4.45
CA ASP A 49 -2.17 -11.26 -4.91
C ASP A 49 -1.91 -9.76 -4.84
N VAL A 50 -2.53 -9.01 -5.76
CA VAL A 50 -2.59 -7.54 -5.78
C VAL A 50 -4.03 -7.13 -5.97
N ARG A 51 -4.61 -6.46 -4.99
CA ARG A 51 -6.02 -6.05 -4.99
C ARG A 51 -6.22 -4.65 -4.43
N GLY A 52 -7.31 -4.01 -4.80
CA GLY A 52 -7.68 -2.70 -4.28
C GLY A 52 -8.38 -1.81 -5.29
N ARG A 53 -8.68 -0.58 -4.87
CA ARG A 53 -9.30 0.46 -5.68
C ARG A 53 -8.68 1.82 -5.36
N GLY A 54 -8.45 2.63 -6.39
CA GLY A 54 -7.81 3.93 -6.23
C GLY A 54 -6.49 3.80 -5.45
N LEU A 55 -6.24 4.71 -4.53
CA LEU A 55 -5.05 4.69 -3.67
C LEU A 55 -5.14 3.71 -2.48
N MET A 56 -6.22 2.94 -2.36
CA MET A 56 -6.31 1.86 -1.37
C MET A 56 -5.99 0.54 -2.05
N GLN A 57 -4.76 0.09 -1.96
CA GLN A 57 -4.25 -1.16 -2.54
C GLN A 57 -3.78 -2.11 -1.45
N GLY A 58 -3.68 -3.37 -1.78
CA GLY A 58 -3.11 -4.40 -0.93
C GLY A 58 -2.30 -5.38 -1.74
N ILE A 59 -1.22 -5.88 -1.15
CA ILE A 59 -0.47 -7.02 -1.64
C ILE A 59 -0.47 -8.11 -0.58
N GLU A 60 -0.44 -9.35 -1.02
CA GLU A 60 -0.35 -10.52 -0.16
C GLU A 60 0.92 -11.28 -0.49
N LEU A 61 1.81 -11.43 0.50
CA LEU A 61 3.00 -12.22 0.39
C LEU A 61 2.71 -13.67 0.79
N VAL A 62 3.13 -14.60 -0.05
CA VAL A 62 2.93 -16.03 0.10
C VAL A 62 4.26 -16.77 0.01
N THR A 63 4.37 -17.91 0.67
CA THR A 63 5.52 -18.80 0.54
C THR A 63 5.51 -19.54 -0.80
N ASP A 64 4.30 -19.80 -1.31
CA ASP A 64 4.07 -20.46 -2.59
C ASP A 64 2.73 -20.02 -3.18
N ARG A 65 2.72 -19.70 -4.48
CA ARG A 65 1.51 -19.21 -5.19
C ARG A 65 0.41 -20.26 -5.33
N ALA A 66 0.74 -21.52 -5.38
CA ALA A 66 -0.26 -22.59 -5.57
C ALA A 66 -1.00 -22.87 -4.27
N SER A 67 -0.26 -22.99 -3.16
CA SER A 67 -0.85 -23.22 -1.83
C SER A 67 -1.44 -21.95 -1.22
N ARG A 68 -0.93 -20.77 -1.60
CA ARG A 68 -1.26 -19.46 -0.99
C ARG A 68 -0.97 -19.39 0.50
N GLU A 69 0.00 -20.15 0.95
CA GLU A 69 0.38 -20.14 2.36
C GLU A 69 0.99 -18.78 2.73
N PRO A 70 0.50 -18.11 3.81
CA PRO A 70 0.97 -16.79 4.20
C PRO A 70 2.47 -16.77 4.55
N ALA A 71 3.19 -15.77 4.07
CA ALA A 71 4.62 -15.59 4.31
C ALA A 71 4.87 -14.59 5.44
N ASP A 72 4.45 -14.91 6.67
CA ASP A 72 4.50 -14.03 7.84
C ASP A 72 5.91 -13.49 8.13
N LYS A 73 6.92 -14.35 8.11
CA LYS A 73 8.31 -13.97 8.37
C LYS A 73 8.86 -13.04 7.28
N LEU A 74 8.55 -13.35 6.03
CA LEU A 74 8.94 -12.49 4.90
C LEU A 74 8.28 -11.12 5.01
N GLY A 75 7.00 -11.08 5.36
CA GLY A 75 6.28 -9.83 5.56
C GLY A 75 6.92 -8.94 6.64
N GLN A 76 7.39 -9.51 7.74
CA GLN A 76 8.12 -8.78 8.77
C GLN A 76 9.47 -8.24 8.24
N ALA A 77 10.25 -9.08 7.58
CA ALA A 77 11.55 -8.69 7.03
C ALA A 77 11.41 -7.57 5.98
N VAL A 78 10.42 -7.68 5.08
CA VAL A 78 10.12 -6.62 4.09
C VAL A 78 9.68 -5.33 4.77
N THR A 79 8.89 -5.40 5.86
CA THR A 79 8.49 -4.20 6.63
C THR A 79 9.70 -3.49 7.23
N GLU A 80 10.61 -4.24 7.85
CA GLU A 80 11.83 -3.70 8.47
C GLU A 80 12.77 -3.09 7.41
N SER A 81 12.96 -3.78 6.28
CA SER A 81 13.76 -3.27 5.17
C SER A 81 13.14 -2.00 4.56
N CYS A 82 11.83 -1.97 4.30
CA CYS A 82 11.14 -0.76 3.83
C CYS A 82 11.37 0.43 4.78
N LEU A 83 11.24 0.20 6.10
CA LEU A 83 11.45 1.26 7.10
C LEU A 83 12.90 1.75 7.10
N ALA A 84 13.88 0.86 7.00
CA ALA A 84 15.30 1.21 6.91
C ALA A 84 15.61 2.05 5.67
N HIS A 85 14.90 1.85 4.57
CA HIS A 85 15.02 2.62 3.34
C HIS A 85 14.10 3.85 3.29
N GLY A 86 13.38 4.17 4.38
CA GLY A 86 12.57 5.38 4.52
C GLY A 86 11.12 5.24 4.08
N LEU A 87 10.62 4.02 3.83
CA LEU A 87 9.22 3.75 3.53
C LEU A 87 8.54 3.10 4.73
N HIS A 88 7.63 3.83 5.37
CA HIS A 88 6.78 3.25 6.40
C HIS A 88 5.63 2.47 5.77
N MET A 89 5.73 1.16 5.76
CA MET A 89 4.65 0.25 5.36
C MET A 89 4.11 -0.51 6.57
N ASN A 90 2.81 -0.71 6.60
CA ASN A 90 2.14 -1.43 7.69
C ASN A 90 1.66 -2.80 7.21
N ILE A 91 2.24 -3.84 7.79
CA ILE A 91 1.76 -5.21 7.63
C ILE A 91 0.58 -5.47 8.58
N VAL A 92 -0.43 -6.17 8.10
CA VAL A 92 -1.54 -6.62 8.93
C VAL A 92 -1.08 -7.84 9.74
N GLN A 93 -0.81 -7.63 11.02
CA GLN A 93 -0.36 -8.69 11.94
C GLN A 93 -1.56 -9.31 12.67
N LEU A 94 -2.34 -10.11 11.96
CA LEU A 94 -3.38 -10.94 12.56
C LEU A 94 -3.04 -12.41 12.37
N PRO A 95 -3.33 -13.30 13.33
CA PRO A 95 -3.09 -14.73 13.17
C PRO A 95 -3.73 -15.28 11.89
N GLY A 96 -2.92 -15.92 11.03
CA GLY A 96 -3.34 -16.44 9.74
C GLY A 96 -3.54 -15.41 8.62
N MET A 97 -3.16 -14.15 8.84
CA MET A 97 -3.21 -13.08 7.85
C MET A 97 -1.84 -12.41 7.65
N GLY A 98 -0.75 -13.08 8.05
CA GLY A 98 0.59 -12.56 7.89
C GLY A 98 0.98 -12.39 6.42
N GLY A 99 1.79 -11.38 6.14
CA GLY A 99 2.21 -11.07 4.78
C GLY A 99 1.24 -10.17 4.00
N ILE A 100 0.14 -9.71 4.59
CA ILE A 100 -0.78 -8.77 3.93
C ILE A 100 -0.35 -7.34 4.23
N PHE A 101 -0.01 -6.59 3.20
CA PHE A 101 0.26 -5.15 3.27
C PHE A 101 -0.93 -4.35 2.78
N ARG A 102 -1.37 -3.40 3.60
CA ARG A 102 -2.31 -2.36 3.19
C ARG A 102 -1.51 -1.13 2.77
N ILE A 103 -1.65 -0.74 1.53
CA ILE A 103 -0.98 0.41 0.91
C ILE A 103 -2.03 1.49 0.71
N ALA A 104 -1.95 2.55 1.50
CA ALA A 104 -2.92 3.65 1.48
C ALA A 104 -2.20 4.99 1.69
N PRO A 105 -1.48 5.49 0.67
CA PRO A 105 -0.84 6.78 0.74
C PRO A 105 -1.88 7.91 0.84
N PRO A 106 -1.48 9.11 1.29
CA PRO A 106 -2.37 10.28 1.34
C PRO A 106 -2.98 10.59 -0.03
N LEU A 107 -4.19 11.14 -0.06
CA LEU A 107 -4.83 11.59 -1.31
C LEU A 107 -4.03 12.68 -2.04
N THR A 108 -3.13 13.35 -1.33
CA THR A 108 -2.24 14.40 -1.84
C THR A 108 -0.88 13.88 -2.34
N VAL A 109 -0.63 12.57 -2.26
CA VAL A 109 0.61 11.94 -2.73
C VAL A 109 0.93 12.34 -4.17
N THR A 110 2.19 12.56 -4.48
CA THR A 110 2.67 12.86 -5.83
C THR A 110 3.06 11.58 -6.59
N GLU A 111 3.16 11.68 -7.90
CA GLU A 111 3.66 10.56 -8.74
C GLU A 111 5.06 10.15 -8.33
N SER A 112 5.95 11.12 -8.08
CA SER A 112 7.33 10.88 -7.66
C SER A 112 7.42 10.15 -6.31
N GLU A 113 6.55 10.48 -5.37
CA GLU A 113 6.50 9.79 -4.07
C GLU A 113 6.00 8.36 -4.24
N LEU A 114 5.00 8.10 -5.10
CA LEU A 114 4.56 6.75 -5.42
C LEU A 114 5.66 5.92 -6.06
N ASP A 115 6.38 6.49 -7.04
CA ASP A 115 7.48 5.81 -7.72
C ASP A 115 8.62 5.50 -6.74
N SER A 116 8.95 6.44 -5.85
CA SER A 116 9.94 6.23 -4.79
C SER A 116 9.52 5.11 -3.84
N GLY A 117 8.26 5.09 -3.42
CA GLY A 117 7.72 4.03 -2.58
C GLY A 117 7.78 2.66 -3.24
N LEU A 118 7.43 2.57 -4.53
CA LEU A 118 7.52 1.33 -5.31
C LEU A 118 8.97 0.85 -5.45
N ALA A 119 9.93 1.76 -5.69
CA ALA A 119 11.35 1.42 -5.79
C ALA A 119 11.92 0.89 -4.46
N ILE A 120 11.52 1.49 -3.32
CA ILE A 120 11.91 0.99 -2.00
C ILE A 120 11.31 -0.38 -1.72
N LEU A 121 10.03 -0.59 -2.05
CA LEU A 121 9.38 -1.89 -1.91
C LEU A 121 10.07 -2.96 -2.77
N GLU A 122 10.46 -2.62 -4.01
CA GLU A 122 11.22 -3.51 -4.88
C GLU A 122 12.55 -3.91 -4.26
N THR A 123 13.31 -2.94 -3.73
CA THR A 123 14.58 -3.19 -3.04
C THR A 123 14.38 -4.12 -1.84
N ALA A 124 13.39 -3.84 -1.00
CA ALA A 124 13.09 -4.66 0.17
C ALA A 124 12.69 -6.10 -0.20
N LEU A 125 11.92 -6.28 -1.28
CA LEU A 125 11.59 -7.61 -1.81
C LEU A 125 12.83 -8.34 -2.33
N ALA A 126 13.70 -7.67 -3.09
CA ALA A 126 14.93 -8.25 -3.62
C ALA A 126 15.90 -8.69 -2.53
N GLU A 127 15.98 -7.95 -1.42
CA GLU A 127 16.84 -8.29 -0.28
C GLU A 127 16.34 -9.50 0.53
N ASN A 128 15.02 -9.77 0.53
CA ASN A 128 14.41 -10.71 1.47
C ASN A 128 13.67 -11.89 0.82
N ALA A 129 13.39 -11.84 -0.49
CA ALA A 129 12.61 -12.86 -1.20
C ALA A 129 13.49 -13.87 -1.98
N ALA A 130 14.78 -13.99 -1.62
CA ALA A 130 15.71 -14.93 -2.25
C ALA A 130 15.61 -16.34 -1.65
#